data_05446ea802b1959ebb829b362da1ec19
#
_entry.id   05446ea802b1959ebb829b362da1ec19
#
_cell.length_a   1.000
_cell.length_b   1.000
_cell.length_c   1.000
_cell.angle_alpha   90.00
_cell.angle_beta   90.00
_cell.angle_gamma   90.00
#
_symmetry.space_group_name_H-M   'P 1'
#
loop_
_entity.id
_entity.type
_entity.pdbx_description
1 polymer ?
#
loop_
_entity_poly.entity_id
_entity_poly.type
_entity_poly.pdbx_seq_one_letter_code
_entity_poly.pdbx_strand_id
1 'polypeptide(L)'
;MIGTNPRLMDVRHGSLGKAMPGSVCAIVDDNGDEVESGVQGNIAIKRPHPAMFSGYLNNPEATEGKFIGDWMITGDLGEQDEDGFLWFHGRTDDVITSSGYRIGPTEIEDCLLKSPAVQLAAVIGVPDETRTEIIKAFIVVSENTEPTETLAESLKALVREHLAKHEVPKLIEFVDSLPMTTTGKIMRRTLRDQEVAARN
;
A
#
# COMPACT_ATOMS: atom_id res chain seq x y z
N MET A 1 6.88 -18.09 0.19
CA MET A 1 7.10 -17.99 1.63
C MET A 1 5.78 -17.76 2.37
N ILE A 2 4.89 -16.93 1.85
CA ILE A 2 3.51 -16.78 2.31
C ILE A 2 2.58 -17.27 1.18
N GLY A 3 1.51 -17.95 1.51
CA GLY A 3 0.56 -18.40 0.50
C GLY A 3 -0.63 -19.16 1.09
N THR A 4 -1.60 -19.45 0.23
CA THR A 4 -2.78 -20.24 0.55
C THR A 4 -2.67 -21.62 -0.10
N ASN A 5 -2.76 -22.67 0.69
CA ASN A 5 -2.83 -24.04 0.20
C ASN A 5 -4.17 -24.66 0.64
N PRO A 6 -5.16 -24.78 -0.27
CA PRO A 6 -6.50 -25.27 0.09
C PRO A 6 -6.54 -26.71 0.64
N ARG A 7 -5.45 -27.46 0.49
CA ARG A 7 -5.32 -28.83 1.03
C ARG A 7 -4.81 -28.85 2.47
N LEU A 8 -4.22 -27.76 2.94
CA LEU A 8 -3.54 -27.69 4.24
C LEU A 8 -4.17 -26.65 5.18
N MET A 9 -4.97 -25.72 4.66
CA MET A 9 -5.56 -24.64 5.43
C MET A 9 -6.86 -24.15 4.79
N ASP A 10 -7.69 -23.48 5.57
CA ASP A 10 -8.87 -22.77 5.05
C ASP A 10 -8.46 -21.63 4.13
N VAL A 11 -9.31 -21.33 3.13
CA VAL A 11 -9.13 -20.19 2.25
C VAL A 11 -9.88 -18.99 2.85
N ARG A 12 -9.17 -17.91 3.15
CA ARG A 12 -9.76 -16.63 3.58
C ARG A 12 -9.61 -15.62 2.48
N HIS A 13 -10.73 -15.13 1.95
CA HIS A 13 -10.73 -14.13 0.89
C HIS A 13 -10.09 -12.83 1.39
N GLY A 14 -9.21 -12.23 0.57
CA GLY A 14 -8.45 -11.02 0.91
C GLY A 14 -7.17 -11.28 1.71
N SER A 15 -6.99 -12.46 2.29
CA SER A 15 -5.76 -12.83 2.99
C SER A 15 -4.64 -13.24 2.02
N LEU A 16 -3.40 -12.94 2.39
CA LEU A 16 -2.20 -13.49 1.73
C LEU A 16 -2.02 -14.99 2.02
N GLY A 17 -2.77 -15.55 2.98
CA GLY A 17 -2.59 -16.89 3.49
C GLY A 17 -1.69 -16.93 4.72
N LYS A 18 -1.01 -18.05 4.93
CA LYS A 18 -0.10 -18.29 6.07
C LYS A 18 1.34 -18.52 5.60
N ALA A 19 2.27 -18.50 6.54
CA ALA A 19 3.63 -18.95 6.29
C ALA A 19 3.62 -20.40 5.75
N MET A 20 4.25 -20.61 4.61
CA MET A 20 4.37 -21.94 4.02
C MET A 20 5.32 -22.81 4.85
N PRO A 21 5.15 -24.16 4.86
CA PRO A 21 6.04 -25.06 5.58
C PRO A 21 7.53 -24.77 5.30
N GLY A 22 8.32 -24.62 6.36
CA GLY A 22 9.73 -24.25 6.28
C GLY A 22 10.01 -22.75 6.22
N SER A 23 8.98 -21.90 6.13
CA SER A 23 9.10 -20.45 6.24
C SER A 23 8.66 -19.99 7.63
N VAL A 24 9.31 -18.97 8.16
CA VAL A 24 8.87 -18.23 9.34
C VAL A 24 8.58 -16.80 8.89
N CYS A 25 7.32 -16.38 9.03
CA CYS A 25 6.86 -15.04 8.69
C CYS A 25 6.19 -14.44 9.92
N ALA A 26 6.41 -13.17 10.16
CA ALA A 26 5.82 -12.43 11.26
C ALA A 26 5.48 -11.01 10.82
N ILE A 27 4.70 -10.32 11.64
CA ILE A 27 4.55 -8.87 11.60
C ILE A 27 5.49 -8.30 12.66
N VAL A 28 6.35 -7.39 12.24
CA VAL A 28 7.33 -6.75 13.13
C VAL A 28 7.21 -5.22 13.11
N ASP A 29 7.60 -4.60 14.20
CA ASP A 29 7.72 -3.15 14.29
C ASP A 29 8.99 -2.63 13.58
N ASP A 30 9.26 -1.33 13.69
CA ASP A 30 10.44 -0.71 13.07
C ASP A 30 11.76 -1.07 13.77
N ASN A 31 11.74 -1.74 14.93
CA ASN A 31 12.90 -2.28 15.63
C ASN A 31 13.15 -3.77 15.30
N GLY A 32 12.20 -4.43 14.65
CA GLY A 32 12.25 -5.85 14.34
C GLY A 32 11.65 -6.73 15.44
N ASP A 33 10.94 -6.16 16.40
CA ASP A 33 10.23 -6.90 17.44
C ASP A 33 8.86 -7.36 16.88
N GLU A 34 8.49 -8.62 17.13
CA GLU A 34 7.19 -9.17 16.73
C GLU A 34 6.06 -8.45 17.48
N VAL A 35 5.02 -8.04 16.75
CA VAL A 35 3.84 -7.39 17.33
C VAL A 35 2.73 -8.40 17.61
N GLU A 36 1.77 -8.01 18.46
CA GLU A 36 0.61 -8.84 18.79
C GLU A 36 -0.33 -9.03 17.58
N SER A 37 -1.15 -10.10 17.61
CA SER A 37 -2.17 -10.35 16.58
C SER A 37 -3.13 -9.17 16.46
N GLY A 38 -3.47 -8.80 15.22
CA GLY A 38 -4.31 -7.67 14.89
C GLY A 38 -3.61 -6.31 14.95
N VAL A 39 -2.31 -6.27 15.28
CA VAL A 39 -1.52 -5.05 15.24
C VAL A 39 -0.81 -4.94 13.90
N GLN A 40 -0.91 -3.78 13.26
CA GLN A 40 -0.27 -3.50 11.98
C GLN A 40 1.23 -3.28 12.15
N GLY A 41 2.02 -3.86 11.24
CA GLY A 41 3.46 -3.69 11.18
C GLY A 41 4.04 -4.11 9.84
N ASN A 42 5.35 -4.25 9.77
CA ASN A 42 6.05 -4.71 8.58
C ASN A 42 5.92 -6.22 8.43
N ILE A 43 5.52 -6.71 7.25
CA ILE A 43 5.58 -8.14 6.94
C ILE A 43 7.04 -8.54 6.79
N ALA A 44 7.50 -9.45 7.62
CA ALA A 44 8.88 -9.89 7.71
C ALA A 44 9.02 -11.40 7.50
N ILE A 45 10.17 -11.81 6.97
CA ILE A 45 10.51 -13.22 6.71
C ILE A 45 11.86 -13.51 7.34
N LYS A 46 11.91 -14.55 8.19
CA LYS A 46 13.12 -14.90 8.95
C LYS A 46 14.16 -15.56 8.05
N ARG A 47 15.42 -15.10 8.18
CA ARG A 47 16.58 -15.73 7.53
C ARG A 47 17.22 -16.80 8.45
N PRO A 48 17.90 -17.81 7.89
CA PRO A 48 18.06 -18.07 6.46
C PRO A 48 16.84 -18.77 5.87
N HIS A 49 16.53 -18.48 4.61
CA HIS A 49 15.48 -19.19 3.88
C HIS A 49 15.94 -19.44 2.42
N PRO A 50 15.82 -20.66 1.88
CA PRO A 50 16.38 -21.03 0.56
C PRO A 50 15.76 -20.28 -0.63
N ALA A 51 14.54 -19.79 -0.49
CA ALA A 51 13.87 -18.97 -1.51
C ALA A 51 14.00 -17.46 -1.27
N MET A 52 14.81 -17.03 -0.29
CA MET A 52 15.07 -15.61 -0.05
C MET A 52 15.99 -15.07 -1.16
N PHE A 53 15.82 -13.80 -1.53
CA PHE A 53 16.71 -13.17 -2.52
C PHE A 53 18.16 -13.14 -1.99
N SER A 54 19.12 -13.26 -2.93
CA SER A 54 20.53 -13.30 -2.58
C SER A 54 21.14 -11.91 -2.34
N GLY A 55 20.45 -10.87 -2.77
CA GLY A 55 20.87 -9.48 -2.65
C GLY A 55 20.69 -8.68 -3.95
N TYR A 56 20.91 -7.39 -3.88
CA TYR A 56 20.92 -6.50 -5.03
C TYR A 56 22.30 -6.52 -5.70
N LEU A 57 22.32 -6.67 -7.03
CA LEU A 57 23.55 -6.73 -7.81
C LEU A 57 24.37 -5.44 -7.60
N ASN A 58 25.63 -5.58 -7.19
CA ASN A 58 26.56 -4.48 -6.93
C ASN A 58 26.07 -3.41 -5.94
N ASN A 59 25.11 -3.76 -5.06
CA ASN A 59 24.58 -2.85 -4.06
C ASN A 59 24.40 -3.55 -2.69
N PRO A 60 25.50 -3.80 -1.97
CA PRO A 60 25.46 -4.45 -0.66
C PRO A 60 24.72 -3.61 0.40
N GLU A 61 24.85 -2.29 0.37
CA GLU A 61 24.18 -1.40 1.30
C GLU A 61 22.65 -1.51 1.22
N ALA A 62 22.10 -1.48 0.00
CA ALA A 62 20.67 -1.70 -0.20
C ALA A 62 20.24 -3.12 0.18
N THR A 63 21.14 -4.11 0.10
CA THR A 63 20.87 -5.48 0.52
C THR A 63 20.75 -5.54 2.04
N GLU A 64 21.75 -5.03 2.77
CA GLU A 64 21.73 -5.00 4.23
C GLU A 64 20.56 -4.16 4.77
N GLY A 65 20.23 -3.06 4.13
CA GLY A 65 19.06 -2.22 4.46
C GLY A 65 17.72 -2.93 4.36
N LYS A 66 17.67 -4.16 3.81
CA LYS A 66 16.47 -5.01 3.82
C LYS A 66 16.32 -5.85 5.09
N PHE A 67 17.29 -5.82 5.99
CA PHE A 67 17.27 -6.66 7.18
C PHE A 67 17.23 -5.83 8.47
N ILE A 68 16.44 -6.29 9.43
CA ILE A 68 16.47 -5.87 10.83
C ILE A 68 16.75 -7.14 11.63
N GLY A 69 17.97 -7.29 12.15
CA GLY A 69 18.40 -8.55 12.77
C GLY A 69 18.26 -9.74 11.82
N ASP A 70 17.49 -10.74 12.23
CA ASP A 70 17.21 -11.93 11.40
C ASP A 70 16.00 -11.78 10.47
N TRP A 71 15.32 -10.64 10.49
CA TRP A 71 14.13 -10.39 9.70
C TRP A 71 14.46 -9.68 8.37
N MET A 72 14.08 -10.28 7.26
CA MET A 72 14.02 -9.61 5.96
C MET A 72 12.71 -8.85 5.87
N ILE A 73 12.77 -7.54 5.77
CA ILE A 73 11.61 -6.66 5.61
C ILE A 73 11.19 -6.65 4.15
N THR A 74 9.95 -7.11 3.88
CA THR A 74 9.42 -7.21 2.50
C THR A 74 9.16 -5.83 1.88
N GLY A 75 8.92 -4.83 2.71
CA GLY A 75 8.44 -3.50 2.32
C GLY A 75 6.92 -3.46 2.17
N ASP A 76 6.24 -4.49 2.64
CA ASP A 76 4.79 -4.57 2.71
C ASP A 76 4.35 -4.43 4.16
N LEU A 77 3.27 -3.67 4.39
CA LEU A 77 2.58 -3.57 5.67
C LEU A 77 1.45 -4.58 5.72
N GLY A 78 1.21 -5.08 6.90
CA GLY A 78 0.11 -6.00 7.14
C GLY A 78 -0.13 -6.24 8.62
N GLU A 79 -1.05 -7.14 8.89
CA GLU A 79 -1.31 -7.67 10.22
C GLU A 79 -1.41 -9.20 10.15
N GLN A 80 -1.31 -9.84 11.30
CA GLN A 80 -1.54 -11.26 11.43
C GLN A 80 -2.70 -11.50 12.39
N ASP A 81 -3.69 -12.30 11.98
CA ASP A 81 -4.79 -12.66 12.87
C ASP A 81 -4.41 -13.77 13.86
N GLU A 82 -5.29 -14.04 14.83
CA GLU A 82 -5.09 -15.06 15.86
C GLU A 82 -4.90 -16.48 15.30
N ASP A 83 -5.41 -16.73 14.09
CA ASP A 83 -5.26 -18.01 13.39
C ASP A 83 -3.99 -18.06 12.52
N GLY A 84 -3.21 -16.99 12.46
CA GLY A 84 -1.94 -16.89 11.74
C GLY A 84 -2.06 -16.56 10.26
N PHE A 85 -3.23 -16.08 9.78
CA PHE A 85 -3.35 -15.52 8.43
C PHE A 85 -2.78 -14.12 8.38
N LEU A 86 -2.09 -13.81 7.29
CA LEU A 86 -1.50 -12.51 7.03
C LEU A 86 -2.41 -11.71 6.10
N TRP A 87 -2.64 -10.45 6.45
CA TRP A 87 -3.48 -9.50 5.73
C TRP A 87 -2.62 -8.33 5.26
N PHE A 88 -2.76 -7.98 3.99
CA PHE A 88 -1.98 -6.92 3.36
C PHE A 88 -2.69 -5.59 3.47
N HIS A 89 -1.99 -4.55 3.93
CA HIS A 89 -2.51 -3.18 4.08
C HIS A 89 -1.84 -2.16 3.15
N GLY A 90 -0.84 -2.59 2.37
CA GLY A 90 -0.16 -1.70 1.43
C GLY A 90 1.36 -1.82 1.49
N ARG A 91 2.03 -0.89 0.83
CA ARG A 91 3.49 -0.77 0.82
C ARG A 91 3.95 0.21 1.88
N THR A 92 5.05 -0.09 2.56
CA THR A 92 5.65 0.82 3.55
C THR A 92 6.06 2.16 2.93
N ASP A 93 6.57 2.11 1.69
CA ASP A 93 6.99 3.28 0.91
C ASP A 93 5.85 4.08 0.30
N ASP A 94 4.62 3.55 0.31
CA ASP A 94 3.43 4.22 -0.20
C ASP A 94 2.51 4.76 0.92
N VAL A 95 2.81 4.47 2.20
CA VAL A 95 2.03 4.97 3.34
C VAL A 95 2.03 6.50 3.36
N ILE A 96 0.84 7.06 3.49
CA ILE A 96 0.62 8.49 3.59
C ILE A 96 0.54 8.85 5.07
N THR A 97 1.43 9.75 5.53
CA THR A 97 1.42 10.23 6.92
C THR A 97 0.68 11.55 7.02
N SER A 98 -0.57 11.53 7.43
CA SER A 98 -1.40 12.71 7.52
C SER A 98 -1.96 12.91 8.93
N SER A 99 -1.65 14.04 9.56
CA SER A 99 -2.14 14.39 10.91
C SER A 99 -1.92 13.29 11.95
N GLY A 100 -0.81 12.55 11.86
CA GLY A 100 -0.46 11.45 12.77
C GLY A 100 -1.07 10.09 12.40
N TYR A 101 -1.92 10.02 11.37
CA TYR A 101 -2.43 8.76 10.84
C TYR A 101 -1.49 8.18 9.79
N ARG A 102 -1.37 6.84 9.77
CA ARG A 102 -0.69 6.08 8.71
C ARG A 102 -1.78 5.51 7.80
N ILE A 103 -1.89 6.02 6.60
CA ILE A 103 -2.99 5.75 5.68
C ILE A 103 -2.45 4.98 4.47
N GLY A 104 -3.02 3.80 4.22
CA GLY A 104 -2.74 3.01 3.02
C GLY A 104 -3.48 3.58 1.80
N PRO A 105 -2.80 3.82 0.68
CA PRO A 105 -3.46 4.34 -0.52
C PRO A 105 -4.46 3.34 -1.14
N THR A 106 -4.21 2.05 -0.98
CA THR A 106 -4.96 0.97 -1.65
C THR A 106 -6.45 0.96 -1.27
N GLU A 107 -6.78 1.15 0.01
CA GLU A 107 -8.18 1.16 0.47
C GLU A 107 -8.98 2.31 -0.15
N ILE A 108 -8.33 3.47 -0.30
CA ILE A 108 -8.92 4.65 -0.94
C ILE A 108 -9.10 4.40 -2.44
N GLU A 109 -8.09 3.83 -3.10
CA GLU A 109 -8.14 3.47 -4.53
C GLU A 109 -9.26 2.46 -4.80
N ASP A 110 -9.36 1.40 -4.00
CA ASP A 110 -10.42 0.39 -4.11
C ASP A 110 -11.81 0.99 -3.89
N CYS A 111 -11.93 1.96 -2.97
CA CYS A 111 -13.18 2.67 -2.75
C CYS A 111 -13.55 3.53 -3.96
N LEU A 112 -12.60 4.27 -4.53
CA LEU A 112 -12.81 5.11 -5.70
C LEU A 112 -13.19 4.29 -6.95
N LEU A 113 -12.58 3.11 -7.12
CA LEU A 113 -12.87 2.18 -8.22
C LEU A 113 -14.28 1.56 -8.17
N LYS A 114 -15.00 1.68 -7.05
CA LYS A 114 -16.43 1.29 -6.99
C LYS A 114 -17.32 2.22 -7.80
N SER A 115 -16.87 3.44 -8.09
CA SER A 115 -17.59 4.37 -8.94
C SER A 115 -17.48 3.97 -10.41
N PRO A 116 -18.59 3.83 -11.15
CA PRO A 116 -18.54 3.53 -12.58
C PRO A 116 -17.90 4.65 -13.43
N ALA A 117 -17.76 5.84 -12.86
CA ALA A 117 -17.08 6.98 -13.48
C ALA A 117 -15.55 6.88 -13.45
N VAL A 118 -14.98 5.95 -12.68
CA VAL A 118 -13.54 5.79 -12.48
C VAL A 118 -13.03 4.56 -13.21
N GLN A 119 -12.11 4.74 -14.13
CA GLN A 119 -11.41 3.66 -14.81
C GLN A 119 -10.17 3.21 -14.03
N LEU A 120 -9.37 4.18 -13.57
CA LEU A 120 -8.18 3.92 -12.75
C LEU A 120 -8.07 5.02 -11.68
N ALA A 121 -7.52 4.64 -10.53
CA ALA A 121 -7.21 5.54 -9.44
C ALA A 121 -5.81 5.28 -8.92
N ALA A 122 -5.08 6.36 -8.60
CA ALA A 122 -3.82 6.30 -7.87
C ALA A 122 -3.84 7.34 -6.76
N VAL A 123 -3.44 6.94 -5.55
CA VAL A 123 -3.47 7.81 -4.38
C VAL A 123 -2.05 7.95 -3.81
N ILE A 124 -1.66 9.19 -3.54
CA ILE A 124 -0.38 9.50 -2.90
C ILE A 124 -0.53 10.53 -1.79
N GLY A 125 0.44 10.58 -0.88
CA GLY A 125 0.67 11.73 -0.01
C GLY A 125 1.39 12.84 -0.75
N VAL A 126 0.94 14.07 -0.57
CA VAL A 126 1.65 15.27 -1.04
C VAL A 126 1.95 16.17 0.15
N PRO A 127 3.15 16.80 0.22
CA PRO A 127 3.56 17.60 1.37
C PRO A 127 2.54 18.68 1.75
N ASP A 128 2.30 18.86 3.05
CA ASP A 128 1.42 19.88 3.62
C ASP A 128 2.06 20.47 4.89
N GLU A 129 2.04 21.79 5.03
CA GLU A 129 2.71 22.49 6.15
C GLU A 129 2.13 22.15 7.52
N THR A 130 0.84 21.78 7.57
CA THR A 130 0.12 21.55 8.83
C THR A 130 0.00 20.07 9.17
N ARG A 131 -0.10 19.22 8.17
CA ARG A 131 -0.49 17.81 8.31
C ARG A 131 0.60 16.82 7.99
N THR A 132 1.80 17.28 7.68
CA THR A 132 2.91 16.53 7.09
C THR A 132 2.59 16.22 5.61
N GLU A 133 1.49 15.50 5.37
CA GLU A 133 0.98 15.20 4.03
C GLU A 133 -0.54 15.34 3.99
N ILE A 134 -1.07 15.63 2.82
CA ILE A 134 -2.48 15.49 2.48
C ILE A 134 -2.65 14.46 1.38
N ILE A 135 -3.79 13.82 1.36
CA ILE A 135 -4.12 12.80 0.36
C ILE A 135 -4.51 13.47 -0.94
N LYS A 136 -3.82 13.07 -2.02
CA LYS A 136 -4.15 13.44 -3.40
C LYS A 136 -4.46 12.19 -4.20
N ALA A 137 -5.62 12.19 -4.88
CA ALA A 137 -6.03 11.13 -5.79
C ALA A 137 -5.90 11.59 -7.24
N PHE A 138 -5.25 10.79 -8.07
CA PHE A 138 -5.21 10.93 -9.53
C PHE A 138 -6.22 9.96 -10.13
N ILE A 139 -7.12 10.47 -10.95
CA ILE A 139 -8.25 9.72 -11.49
C ILE A 139 -8.20 9.72 -13.01
N VAL A 140 -8.19 8.53 -13.60
CA VAL A 140 -8.54 8.36 -15.02
C VAL A 140 -10.03 8.04 -15.07
N VAL A 141 -10.79 8.88 -15.73
CA VAL A 141 -12.24 8.69 -15.87
C VAL A 141 -12.57 7.60 -16.89
N SER A 142 -13.72 6.96 -16.71
CA SER A 142 -14.25 5.99 -17.67
C SER A 142 -14.65 6.68 -18.97
N GLU A 143 -14.75 5.90 -20.07
CA GLU A 143 -15.23 6.41 -21.36
C GLU A 143 -16.59 7.11 -21.21
N ASN A 144 -16.75 8.23 -21.90
CA ASN A 144 -17.95 9.08 -21.86
C ASN A 144 -18.25 9.74 -20.51
N THR A 145 -17.27 9.82 -19.61
CA THR A 145 -17.37 10.57 -18.35
C THR A 145 -16.57 11.87 -18.46
N GLU A 146 -17.21 13.00 -18.16
CA GLU A 146 -16.53 14.29 -18.12
C GLU A 146 -15.87 14.54 -16.76
N PRO A 147 -14.60 14.96 -16.73
CA PRO A 147 -13.89 15.30 -15.49
C PRO A 147 -14.35 16.68 -14.99
N THR A 148 -15.32 16.68 -14.09
CA THR A 148 -15.91 17.91 -13.53
C THR A 148 -15.64 18.04 -12.04
N GLU A 149 -15.72 19.25 -11.48
CA GLU A 149 -15.63 19.49 -10.05
C GLU A 149 -16.77 18.76 -9.30
N THR A 150 -17.95 18.68 -9.89
CA THR A 150 -19.08 17.91 -9.32
C THR A 150 -18.73 16.44 -9.18
N LEU A 151 -18.05 15.85 -10.16
CA LEU A 151 -17.56 14.48 -10.07
C LEU A 151 -16.51 14.35 -8.96
N ALA A 152 -15.56 15.28 -8.86
CA ALA A 152 -14.55 15.26 -7.80
C ALA A 152 -15.21 15.27 -6.39
N GLU A 153 -16.18 16.14 -6.17
CA GLU A 153 -16.90 16.19 -4.88
C GLU A 153 -17.72 14.91 -4.63
N SER A 154 -18.32 14.31 -5.66
CA SER A 154 -19.03 13.04 -5.50
C SER A 154 -18.10 11.88 -5.14
N LEU A 155 -16.88 11.84 -5.70
CA LEU A 155 -15.86 10.85 -5.35
C LEU A 155 -15.34 11.04 -3.91
N LYS A 156 -15.14 12.29 -3.46
CA LYS A 156 -14.81 12.58 -2.06
C LYS A 156 -15.94 12.15 -1.11
N ALA A 157 -17.20 12.36 -1.52
CA ALA A 157 -18.36 11.92 -0.73
C ALA A 157 -18.43 10.39 -0.64
N LEU A 158 -18.16 9.68 -1.74
CA LEU A 158 -18.10 8.21 -1.77
C LEU A 158 -17.07 7.67 -0.77
N VAL A 159 -15.86 8.24 -0.75
CA VAL A 159 -14.83 7.84 0.23
C VAL A 159 -15.28 8.16 1.66
N ARG A 160 -15.90 9.33 1.90
CA ARG A 160 -16.39 9.74 3.22
C ARG A 160 -17.50 8.82 3.76
N GLU A 161 -18.29 8.23 2.87
CA GLU A 161 -19.37 7.30 3.23
C GLU A 161 -18.83 5.92 3.64
N HIS A 162 -17.76 5.46 2.98
CA HIS A 162 -17.27 4.08 3.11
C HIS A 162 -16.01 3.93 3.98
N LEU A 163 -15.24 5.00 4.15
CA LEU A 163 -13.97 5.00 4.89
C LEU A 163 -13.95 6.08 5.98
N ALA A 164 -12.87 6.13 6.75
CA ALA A 164 -12.71 7.09 7.82
C ALA A 164 -12.49 8.52 7.28
N LYS A 165 -12.86 9.53 8.07
CA LYS A 165 -12.76 10.96 7.67
C LYS A 165 -11.34 11.41 7.30
N HIS A 166 -10.33 10.79 7.90
CA HIS A 166 -8.92 11.12 7.63
C HIS A 166 -8.41 10.52 6.32
N GLU A 167 -9.13 9.56 5.72
CA GLU A 167 -8.81 8.92 4.44
C GLU A 167 -9.41 9.65 3.23
N VAL A 168 -10.28 10.63 3.46
CA VAL A 168 -10.90 11.40 2.37
C VAL A 168 -9.87 12.25 1.64
N PRO A 169 -9.68 12.07 0.32
CA PRO A 169 -8.75 12.88 -0.47
C PRO A 169 -9.06 14.37 -0.36
N LYS A 170 -8.04 15.17 -0.09
CA LYS A 170 -8.16 16.63 -0.12
C LYS A 170 -8.15 17.16 -1.56
N LEU A 171 -7.34 16.53 -2.39
CA LEU A 171 -7.17 16.89 -3.79
C LEU A 171 -7.57 15.71 -4.67
N ILE A 172 -8.30 16.00 -5.74
CA ILE A 172 -8.54 15.09 -6.85
C ILE A 172 -8.04 15.78 -8.11
N GLU A 173 -7.22 15.07 -8.86
CA GLU A 173 -6.75 15.49 -10.18
C GLU A 173 -7.18 14.47 -11.22
N PHE A 174 -7.82 14.93 -12.27
CA PHE A 174 -8.16 14.10 -13.42
C PHE A 174 -7.00 14.10 -14.41
N VAL A 175 -6.60 12.91 -14.83
CA VAL A 175 -5.46 12.70 -15.74
C VAL A 175 -5.85 11.77 -16.88
N ASP A 176 -5.20 11.90 -18.03
CA ASP A 176 -5.46 11.03 -19.18
C ASP A 176 -4.89 9.62 -18.98
N SER A 177 -3.81 9.50 -18.20
CA SER A 177 -3.17 8.20 -17.92
C SER A 177 -2.35 8.25 -16.64
N LEU A 178 -2.12 7.08 -16.03
CA LEU A 178 -1.22 6.92 -14.89
C LEU A 178 0.11 6.30 -15.32
N PRO A 179 1.24 6.69 -14.71
CA PRO A 179 2.51 6.05 -14.95
C PRO A 179 2.47 4.61 -14.44
N MET A 180 2.80 3.66 -15.33
CA MET A 180 2.76 2.23 -15.03
C MET A 180 4.05 1.54 -15.41
N THR A 181 4.37 0.45 -14.68
CA THR A 181 5.40 -0.50 -15.10
C THR A 181 4.96 -1.27 -16.34
N THR A 182 5.88 -1.94 -17.01
CA THR A 182 5.58 -2.85 -18.12
C THR A 182 4.61 -3.98 -17.75
N THR A 183 4.46 -4.27 -16.47
CA THR A 183 3.53 -5.29 -15.94
C THR A 183 2.19 -4.71 -15.47
N GLY A 184 1.91 -3.41 -15.73
CA GLY A 184 0.65 -2.75 -15.40
C GLY A 184 0.51 -2.30 -13.95
N LYS A 185 1.61 -2.24 -13.16
CA LYS A 185 1.56 -1.71 -11.79
C LYS A 185 1.75 -0.19 -11.80
N ILE A 186 0.92 0.53 -11.06
CA ILE A 186 1.01 1.99 -10.90
C ILE A 186 2.32 2.35 -10.21
N MET A 187 3.03 3.33 -10.78
CA MET A 187 4.31 3.84 -10.27
C MET A 187 4.06 5.10 -9.41
N ARG A 188 3.59 4.93 -8.16
CA ARG A 188 3.28 6.04 -7.25
C ARG A 188 4.49 6.94 -6.97
N ARG A 189 5.70 6.37 -6.98
CA ARG A 189 6.94 7.15 -6.84
C ARG A 189 7.06 8.20 -7.94
N THR A 190 6.77 7.84 -9.20
CA THR A 190 6.80 8.79 -10.31
C THR A 190 5.81 9.94 -10.11
N LEU A 191 4.60 9.64 -9.61
CA LEU A 191 3.61 10.68 -9.28
C LEU A 191 4.11 11.60 -8.18
N ARG A 192 4.71 11.07 -7.11
CA ARG A 192 5.32 11.88 -6.04
C ARG A 192 6.44 12.78 -6.56
N ASP A 193 7.34 12.23 -7.39
CA ASP A 193 8.45 12.98 -7.97
C ASP A 193 7.94 14.14 -8.87
N GLN A 194 6.87 13.91 -9.64
CA GLN A 194 6.20 14.94 -10.46
C GLN A 194 5.58 16.05 -9.61
N GLU A 195 4.91 15.69 -8.50
CA GLU A 195 4.32 16.67 -7.57
C GLU A 195 5.38 17.56 -6.90
N VAL A 196 6.49 16.97 -6.49
CA VAL A 196 7.61 17.73 -5.91
C VAL A 196 8.22 18.69 -6.95
N ALA A 197 8.38 18.21 -8.20
CA ALA A 197 8.91 19.04 -9.29
C ALA A 197 7.97 20.20 -9.67
N ALA A 198 6.66 20.00 -9.61
CA ALA A 198 5.66 21.02 -9.93
C ALA A 198 5.54 22.14 -8.86
N ARG A 199 6.05 21.90 -7.64
CA ARG A 199 6.02 22.84 -6.51
C ARG A 199 7.28 23.70 -6.39
N ASN A 200 8.37 23.32 -7.08
CA ASN A 200 9.64 24.06 -7.16
C ASN A 200 9.69 24.98 -8.37
#